data_be1a9ab0e160e7c427f43727881b9ee1
#
_entry.id   be1a9ab0e160e7c427f43727881b9ee1
#
_cell.length_a   1.000
_cell.length_b   1.000
_cell.length_c   1.000
_cell.angle_alpha   90.00
_cell.angle_beta   90.00
_cell.angle_gamma   90.00
#
_symmetry.space_group_name_H-M   'P 1'
#
loop_
_entity.id
_entity.type
_entity.pdbx_description
1 polymer ?
#
loop_
_entity_poly.entity_id
_entity_poly.type
_entity_poly.pdbx_seq_one_letter_code
_entity_poly.pdbx_strand_id
1 'polypeptide(L)'
;MDQMLFWLAPAASVLALGFAWYFHRQMMKESEGTPQMMKIAAAVRKGAMSYLRQQYKIVGWVFLGLVILFSVMAYGFEVQNPWVPVAFLTGGFFSGLSGFLGMKTATYASARTANAARGSLNAGLRVAFRSGAVMGLVVVGLGLLDISFWYVLLNAITPEDVLTQTHKLCIITTTMLTFGMGASTQALFARVGGGIYTKAADVGADLVGKVEAGIPEDDPRTPATIADTVGDNV
;
A
#
# COMPACT_ATOMS: atom_id res chain seq x y z
N MET A 1 3.95 27.02 -21.97
CA MET A 1 4.64 26.86 -20.68
C MET A 1 4.01 25.75 -19.84
N ASP A 2 2.69 25.65 -19.85
CA ASP A 2 1.95 24.69 -19.01
C ASP A 2 2.17 23.22 -19.38
N GLN A 3 2.33 22.90 -20.66
CA GLN A 3 2.61 21.52 -21.09
C GLN A 3 4.01 21.02 -20.65
N MET A 4 5.01 21.89 -20.57
CA MET A 4 6.34 21.48 -20.08
C MET A 4 6.32 21.19 -18.57
N LEU A 5 5.56 21.96 -17.80
CA LEU A 5 5.43 21.76 -16.35
C LEU A 5 4.72 20.43 -16.01
N PHE A 6 3.78 20.01 -16.86
CA PHE A 6 3.11 18.72 -16.67
C PHE A 6 4.10 17.54 -16.67
N TRP A 7 5.11 17.54 -17.54
CA TRP A 7 6.07 16.44 -17.65
C TRP A 7 6.96 16.26 -16.40
N LEU A 8 6.96 17.24 -15.50
CA LEU A 8 7.64 17.09 -14.20
C LEU A 8 6.99 16.01 -13.34
N ALA A 9 5.66 15.80 -13.41
CA ALA A 9 4.97 14.80 -12.61
C ALA A 9 5.35 13.35 -12.98
N PRO A 10 5.25 12.92 -14.27
CA PRO A 10 5.71 11.58 -14.64
C PRO A 10 7.23 11.41 -14.48
N ALA A 11 8.04 12.45 -14.70
CA ALA A 11 9.47 12.38 -14.43
C ALA A 11 9.76 12.17 -12.93
N ALA A 12 9.08 12.90 -12.04
CA ALA A 12 9.18 12.71 -10.59
C ALA A 12 8.72 11.32 -10.15
N SER A 13 7.66 10.77 -10.77
CA SER A 13 7.20 9.41 -10.53
C SER A 13 8.30 8.38 -10.82
N VAL A 14 8.91 8.44 -11.99
CA VAL A 14 9.99 7.52 -12.38
C VAL A 14 11.20 7.65 -11.45
N LEU A 15 11.58 8.88 -11.10
CA LEU A 15 12.66 9.13 -10.14
C LEU A 15 12.34 8.56 -8.76
N ALA A 16 11.12 8.77 -8.25
CA ALA A 16 10.68 8.25 -6.96
C ALA A 16 10.75 6.71 -6.93
N LEU A 17 10.24 6.03 -7.96
CA LEU A 17 10.32 4.57 -8.06
C LEU A 17 11.75 4.07 -8.21
N GLY A 18 12.61 4.79 -8.94
CA GLY A 18 14.03 4.49 -9.06
C GLY A 18 14.77 4.58 -7.71
N PHE A 19 14.51 5.65 -6.93
CA PHE A 19 15.07 5.80 -5.59
C PHE A 19 14.50 4.78 -4.60
N ALA A 20 13.20 4.43 -4.70
CA ALA A 20 12.61 3.35 -3.90
C ALA A 20 13.34 2.03 -4.11
N TRP A 21 13.57 1.66 -5.37
CA TRP A 21 14.32 0.47 -5.71
C TRP A 21 15.78 0.51 -5.21
N TYR A 22 16.45 1.66 -5.32
CA TYR A 22 17.81 1.86 -4.82
C TYR A 22 17.89 1.67 -3.29
N PHE A 23 16.99 2.32 -2.53
CA PHE A 23 16.94 2.16 -1.07
C PHE A 23 16.57 0.75 -0.65
N HIS A 24 15.63 0.11 -1.34
CA HIS A 24 15.30 -1.29 -1.10
C HIS A 24 16.53 -2.20 -1.27
N ARG A 25 17.28 -2.04 -2.35
CA ARG A 25 18.53 -2.78 -2.57
C ARG A 25 19.57 -2.53 -1.49
N GLN A 26 19.71 -1.29 -1.04
CA GLN A 26 20.65 -0.98 0.04
C GLN A 26 20.23 -1.63 1.37
N MET A 27 18.95 -1.55 1.71
CA MET A 27 18.40 -2.20 2.90
C MET A 27 18.62 -3.72 2.87
N MET A 28 18.39 -4.36 1.72
CA MET A 28 18.54 -5.80 1.57
C MET A 28 19.99 -6.32 1.68
N LYS A 29 20.99 -5.44 1.62
CA LYS A 29 22.41 -5.82 1.85
C LYS A 29 22.73 -6.02 3.34
N GLU A 30 21.93 -5.48 4.23
CA GLU A 30 22.12 -5.62 5.66
C GLU A 30 21.75 -7.04 6.13
N SER A 31 22.49 -7.57 7.10
CA SER A 31 22.26 -8.92 7.63
C SER A 31 20.98 -8.98 8.46
N GLU A 32 20.24 -10.08 8.35
CA GLU A 32 19.10 -10.39 9.23
C GLU A 32 19.52 -10.81 10.66
N GLY A 33 20.81 -11.02 10.90
CA GLY A 33 21.35 -11.35 12.22
C GLY A 33 21.48 -12.84 12.47
N THR A 34 21.16 -13.28 13.69
CA THR A 34 21.34 -14.66 14.13
C THR A 34 20.37 -15.63 13.47
N PRO A 35 20.67 -16.95 13.42
CA PRO A 35 19.72 -17.95 12.90
C PRO A 35 18.35 -17.92 13.57
N GLN A 36 18.28 -17.56 14.85
CA GLN A 36 17.02 -17.40 15.57
C GLN A 36 16.23 -16.18 15.06
N MET A 37 16.89 -15.03 14.84
CA MET A 37 16.27 -13.85 14.26
C MET A 37 15.73 -14.13 12.85
N MET A 38 16.48 -14.84 12.02
CA MET A 38 16.05 -15.26 10.69
C MET A 38 14.80 -16.16 10.73
N LYS A 39 14.73 -17.10 11.69
CA LYS A 39 13.58 -17.98 11.87
C LYS A 39 12.32 -17.18 12.24
N ILE A 40 12.43 -16.26 13.18
CA ILE A 40 11.32 -15.38 13.60
C ILE A 40 10.90 -14.48 12.44
N ALA A 41 11.83 -13.84 11.75
CA ALA A 41 11.55 -13.00 10.59
C ALA A 41 10.84 -13.77 9.45
N ALA A 42 11.21 -15.04 9.23
CA ALA A 42 10.51 -15.89 8.27
C ALA A 42 9.07 -16.18 8.67
N ALA A 43 8.80 -16.41 9.97
CA ALA A 43 7.45 -16.60 10.49
C ALA A 43 6.60 -15.32 10.35
N VAL A 44 7.16 -14.15 10.68
CA VAL A 44 6.50 -12.84 10.50
C VAL A 44 6.16 -12.60 9.02
N ARG A 45 7.10 -12.85 8.10
CA ARG A 45 6.84 -12.73 6.65
C ARG A 45 5.73 -13.66 6.16
N LYS A 46 5.70 -14.90 6.66
CA LYS A 46 4.64 -15.87 6.34
C LYS A 46 3.27 -15.39 6.85
N GLY A 47 3.22 -14.88 8.06
CA GLY A 47 2.02 -14.28 8.65
C GLY A 47 1.52 -13.08 7.84
N ALA A 48 2.41 -12.15 7.51
CA ALA A 48 2.11 -10.97 6.68
C ALA A 48 1.54 -11.33 5.30
N MET A 49 2.12 -12.32 4.63
CA MET A 49 1.61 -12.78 3.34
C MET A 49 0.25 -13.46 3.44
N SER A 50 0.00 -14.21 4.52
CA SER A 50 -1.30 -14.84 4.77
C SER A 50 -2.38 -13.80 5.04
N TYR A 51 -2.06 -12.79 5.84
CA TYR A 51 -2.94 -11.66 6.13
C TYR A 51 -3.29 -10.90 4.83
N LEU A 52 -2.30 -10.47 4.05
CA LEU A 52 -2.53 -9.73 2.80
C LEU A 52 -3.40 -10.51 1.82
N ARG A 53 -3.15 -11.83 1.68
CA ARG A 53 -3.96 -12.68 0.81
C ARG A 53 -5.42 -12.70 1.21
N GLN A 54 -5.70 -12.84 2.50
CA GLN A 54 -7.06 -12.85 3.02
C GLN A 54 -7.73 -11.49 2.87
N GLN A 55 -7.02 -10.43 3.20
CA GLN A 55 -7.51 -9.05 3.08
C GLN A 55 -7.85 -8.70 1.63
N TYR A 56 -6.93 -8.95 0.69
CA TYR A 56 -7.16 -8.62 -0.72
C TYR A 56 -8.29 -9.45 -1.34
N LYS A 57 -8.52 -10.66 -0.84
CA LYS A 57 -9.68 -11.46 -1.25
C LYS A 57 -11.00 -10.77 -0.85
N ILE A 58 -11.10 -10.29 0.38
CA ILE A 58 -12.31 -9.61 0.87
C ILE A 58 -12.49 -8.27 0.15
N VAL A 59 -11.44 -7.47 0.08
CA VAL A 59 -11.45 -6.18 -0.61
C VAL A 59 -11.81 -6.34 -2.08
N GLY A 60 -11.30 -7.39 -2.74
CA GLY A 60 -11.65 -7.70 -4.13
C GLY A 60 -13.15 -7.89 -4.36
N TRP A 61 -13.86 -8.58 -3.45
CA TRP A 61 -15.32 -8.70 -3.52
C TRP A 61 -16.03 -7.36 -3.34
N VAL A 62 -15.57 -6.54 -2.41
CA VAL A 62 -16.13 -5.19 -2.20
C VAL A 62 -15.90 -4.32 -3.44
N PHE A 63 -14.69 -4.33 -3.99
CA PHE A 63 -14.37 -3.59 -5.22
C PHE A 63 -15.21 -4.06 -6.40
N LEU A 64 -15.42 -5.37 -6.55
CA LEU A 64 -16.29 -5.90 -7.58
C LEU A 64 -17.72 -5.34 -7.46
N GLY A 65 -18.28 -5.34 -6.25
CA GLY A 65 -19.62 -4.75 -5.99
C GLY A 65 -19.68 -3.24 -6.32
N LEU A 66 -18.66 -2.48 -5.90
CA LEU A 66 -18.60 -1.04 -6.17
C LEU A 66 -18.38 -0.73 -7.66
N VAL A 67 -17.55 -1.50 -8.34
CA VAL A 67 -17.34 -1.35 -9.80
C VAL A 67 -18.62 -1.66 -10.58
N ILE A 68 -19.38 -2.68 -10.19
CA ILE A 68 -20.68 -2.97 -10.79
C ILE A 68 -21.64 -1.80 -10.55
N LEU A 69 -21.71 -1.28 -9.32
CA LEU A 69 -22.54 -0.13 -8.98
C LEU A 69 -22.19 1.09 -9.85
N PHE A 70 -20.91 1.46 -9.90
CA PHE A 70 -20.46 2.59 -10.72
C PHE A 70 -20.68 2.35 -12.23
N SER A 71 -20.55 1.11 -12.70
CA SER A 71 -20.84 0.78 -14.09
C SER A 71 -22.30 0.94 -14.43
N VAL A 72 -23.21 0.53 -13.55
CA VAL A 72 -24.65 0.75 -13.72
C VAL A 72 -25.00 2.25 -13.72
N MET A 73 -24.36 3.02 -12.84
CA MET A 73 -24.55 4.49 -12.81
C MET A 73 -23.99 5.18 -14.05
N ALA A 74 -22.88 4.72 -14.59
CA ALA A 74 -22.21 5.32 -15.74
C ALA A 74 -22.86 4.94 -17.06
N TYR A 75 -23.19 3.66 -17.26
CA TYR A 75 -23.69 3.12 -18.55
C TYR A 75 -25.18 2.85 -18.57
N GLY A 76 -25.82 2.61 -17.39
CA GLY A 76 -27.25 2.35 -17.30
C GLY A 76 -28.08 3.61 -17.11
N PHE A 77 -27.66 4.46 -16.18
CA PHE A 77 -28.35 5.71 -15.86
C PHE A 77 -27.73 6.95 -16.50
N GLU A 78 -26.54 6.83 -17.09
CA GLU A 78 -25.78 7.95 -17.70
C GLU A 78 -25.58 9.15 -16.77
N VAL A 79 -25.56 8.92 -15.45
CA VAL A 79 -25.41 9.97 -14.43
C VAL A 79 -23.94 10.32 -14.20
N GLN A 80 -23.04 9.45 -14.61
CA GLN A 80 -21.60 9.61 -14.39
C GLN A 80 -20.80 9.41 -15.68
N ASN A 81 -19.55 9.94 -15.66
CA ASN A 81 -18.60 9.73 -16.73
C ASN A 81 -18.29 8.22 -16.91
N PRO A 82 -18.27 7.70 -18.16
CA PRO A 82 -17.95 6.30 -18.47
C PRO A 82 -16.59 5.80 -17.93
N TRP A 83 -15.64 6.69 -17.69
CA TRP A 83 -14.32 6.34 -17.17
C TRP A 83 -14.26 6.12 -15.66
N VAL A 84 -15.30 6.52 -14.92
CA VAL A 84 -15.37 6.40 -13.45
C VAL A 84 -15.12 4.99 -12.93
N PRO A 85 -15.75 3.90 -13.44
CA PRO A 85 -15.52 2.57 -12.93
C PRO A 85 -14.07 2.10 -13.11
N VAL A 86 -13.45 2.45 -14.24
CA VAL A 86 -12.08 2.07 -14.57
C VAL A 86 -11.09 2.84 -13.70
N ALA A 87 -11.28 4.16 -13.53
CA ALA A 87 -10.44 4.99 -12.69
C ALA A 87 -10.50 4.55 -11.21
N PHE A 88 -11.68 4.21 -10.72
CA PHE A 88 -11.85 3.64 -9.38
C PHE A 88 -11.04 2.35 -9.20
N LEU A 89 -11.09 1.47 -10.19
CA LEU A 89 -10.36 0.19 -10.17
C LEU A 89 -8.84 0.39 -10.18
N THR A 90 -8.32 1.28 -11.04
CA THR A 90 -6.87 1.56 -11.09
C THR A 90 -6.38 2.18 -9.79
N GLY A 91 -7.14 3.11 -9.20
CA GLY A 91 -6.81 3.69 -7.89
C GLY A 91 -6.71 2.64 -6.79
N GLY A 92 -7.69 1.75 -6.71
CA GLY A 92 -7.66 0.61 -5.78
C GLY A 92 -6.47 -0.33 -6.02
N PHE A 93 -6.19 -0.63 -7.28
CA PHE A 93 -5.06 -1.48 -7.66
C PHE A 93 -3.71 -0.89 -7.26
N PHE A 94 -3.43 0.37 -7.59
CA PHE A 94 -2.15 1.00 -7.24
C PHE A 94 -1.99 1.23 -5.74
N SER A 95 -3.08 1.52 -5.03
CA SER A 95 -3.08 1.61 -3.57
C SER A 95 -2.79 0.23 -2.94
N GLY A 96 -3.45 -0.83 -3.40
CA GLY A 96 -3.18 -2.20 -2.97
C GLY A 96 -1.75 -2.65 -3.28
N LEU A 97 -1.23 -2.33 -4.46
CA LEU A 97 0.15 -2.62 -4.84
C LEU A 97 1.15 -1.90 -3.93
N SER A 98 0.89 -0.63 -3.60
CA SER A 98 1.71 0.14 -2.65
C SER A 98 1.73 -0.52 -1.27
N GLY A 99 0.56 -0.91 -0.75
CA GLY A 99 0.44 -1.62 0.53
C GLY A 99 1.17 -2.96 0.53
N PHE A 100 1.06 -3.73 -0.55
CA PHE A 100 1.80 -5.00 -0.70
C PHE A 100 3.32 -4.81 -0.68
N LEU A 101 3.84 -3.85 -1.47
CA LEU A 101 5.28 -3.55 -1.52
C LEU A 101 5.78 -2.98 -0.19
N GLY A 102 4.96 -2.15 0.47
CA GLY A 102 5.26 -1.58 1.78
C GLY A 102 5.37 -2.64 2.85
N MET A 103 4.36 -3.49 3.03
CA MET A 103 4.39 -4.56 4.03
C MET A 103 5.52 -5.56 3.75
N LYS A 104 5.74 -5.91 2.49
CA LYS A 104 6.88 -6.76 2.13
C LYS A 104 8.20 -6.12 2.54
N THR A 105 8.39 -4.84 2.25
CA THR A 105 9.61 -4.11 2.62
C THR A 105 9.78 -4.01 4.13
N ALA A 106 8.73 -3.67 4.87
CA ALA A 106 8.74 -3.54 6.33
C ALA A 106 9.12 -4.86 7.02
N THR A 107 8.50 -5.98 6.61
CA THR A 107 8.79 -7.30 7.18
C THR A 107 10.20 -7.82 6.84
N TYR A 108 10.79 -7.37 5.73
CA TYR A 108 12.20 -7.64 5.45
C TYR A 108 13.15 -6.72 6.19
N ALA A 109 12.70 -5.49 6.53
CA ALA A 109 13.51 -4.51 7.24
C ALA A 109 13.58 -4.78 8.74
N SER A 110 12.53 -5.31 9.36
CA SER A 110 12.40 -5.43 10.83
C SER A 110 13.58 -6.14 11.49
N ALA A 111 13.90 -7.36 11.08
CA ALA A 111 15.04 -8.12 11.61
C ALA A 111 16.38 -7.45 11.30
N ARG A 112 16.54 -6.87 10.10
CA ARG A 112 17.74 -6.14 9.70
C ARG A 112 17.96 -4.90 10.54
N THR A 113 16.90 -4.15 10.83
CA THR A 113 16.93 -2.99 11.71
C THR A 113 17.33 -3.40 13.13
N ALA A 114 16.70 -4.44 13.67
CA ALA A 114 17.01 -4.94 14.99
C ALA A 114 18.47 -5.41 15.09
N ASN A 115 18.96 -6.14 14.09
CA ASN A 115 20.36 -6.59 14.06
C ASN A 115 21.34 -5.42 13.93
N ALA A 116 21.08 -4.45 13.07
CA ALA A 116 21.92 -3.27 12.92
C ALA A 116 21.95 -2.41 14.20
N ALA A 117 20.83 -2.31 14.90
CA ALA A 117 20.70 -1.56 16.16
C ALA A 117 21.55 -2.17 17.30
N ARG A 118 21.84 -3.47 17.25
CA ARG A 118 22.78 -4.12 18.20
C ARG A 118 24.21 -3.57 18.09
N GLY A 119 24.61 -3.15 16.89
CA GLY A 119 25.92 -2.54 16.69
C GLY A 119 25.95 -1.07 17.06
N SER A 120 24.96 -0.29 16.62
CA SER A 120 24.76 1.10 17.00
C SER A 120 23.36 1.58 16.67
N LEU A 121 22.85 2.54 17.45
CA LEU A 121 21.56 3.18 17.21
C LEU A 121 21.50 3.80 15.80
N ASN A 122 22.56 4.48 15.39
CA ASN A 122 22.64 5.11 14.06
C ASN A 122 22.57 4.12 12.91
N ALA A 123 23.15 2.93 13.07
CA ALA A 123 23.06 1.86 12.07
C ALA A 123 21.62 1.36 11.95
N GLY A 124 20.94 1.09 13.07
CA GLY A 124 19.54 0.72 13.10
C GLY A 124 18.63 1.76 12.47
N LEU A 125 18.78 3.04 12.86
CA LEU A 125 18.01 4.16 12.29
C LEU A 125 18.20 4.29 10.78
N ARG A 126 19.41 4.09 10.27
CA ARG A 126 19.68 4.14 8.82
C ARG A 126 18.91 3.07 8.04
N VAL A 127 18.84 1.86 8.57
CA VAL A 127 18.08 0.76 7.94
C VAL A 127 16.58 1.05 7.99
N ALA A 128 16.07 1.47 9.15
CA ALA A 128 14.66 1.83 9.34
C ALA A 128 14.25 2.99 8.41
N PHE A 129 15.08 4.04 8.33
CA PHE A 129 14.81 5.19 7.47
C PHE A 129 14.76 4.84 5.99
N ARG A 130 15.68 3.97 5.55
CA ARG A 130 15.65 3.46 4.16
C ARG A 130 14.39 2.67 3.88
N SER A 131 13.92 1.84 4.82
CA SER A 131 12.67 1.09 4.68
C SER A 131 11.46 2.03 4.57
N GLY A 132 11.36 3.03 5.45
CA GLY A 132 10.30 4.03 5.40
C GLY A 132 10.32 4.85 4.12
N ALA A 133 11.52 5.24 3.65
CA ALA A 133 11.69 5.96 2.39
C ALA A 133 11.22 5.13 1.19
N VAL A 134 11.46 3.81 1.16
CA VAL A 134 10.92 2.93 0.11
C VAL A 134 9.40 3.03 0.05
N MET A 135 8.73 2.91 1.19
CA MET A 135 7.26 2.97 1.24
C MET A 135 6.74 4.33 0.75
N GLY A 136 7.26 5.43 1.29
CA GLY A 136 6.85 6.78 0.90
C GLY A 136 7.05 7.05 -0.60
N LEU A 137 8.21 6.67 -1.14
CA LEU A 137 8.53 6.86 -2.56
C LEU A 137 7.69 5.97 -3.49
N VAL A 138 7.35 4.74 -3.07
CA VAL A 138 6.45 3.86 -3.83
C VAL A 138 5.05 4.45 -3.89
N VAL A 139 4.49 4.91 -2.76
CA VAL A 139 3.16 5.52 -2.72
C VAL A 139 3.08 6.76 -3.62
N VAL A 140 4.03 7.68 -3.46
CA VAL A 140 4.08 8.90 -4.27
C VAL A 140 4.34 8.58 -5.75
N GLY A 141 5.28 7.68 -6.03
CA GLY A 141 5.63 7.30 -7.39
C GLY A 141 4.46 6.65 -8.14
N LEU A 142 3.79 5.67 -7.54
CA LEU A 142 2.63 5.01 -8.16
C LEU A 142 1.44 5.95 -8.29
N GLY A 143 1.19 6.80 -7.30
CA GLY A 143 0.11 7.80 -7.37
C GLY A 143 0.32 8.82 -8.49
N LEU A 144 1.52 9.39 -8.59
CA LEU A 144 1.86 10.32 -9.68
C LEU A 144 1.83 9.65 -11.05
N LEU A 145 2.23 8.37 -11.13
CA LEU A 145 2.21 7.62 -12.38
C LEU A 145 0.77 7.45 -12.89
N ASP A 146 -0.15 7.03 -12.03
CA ASP A 146 -1.54 6.80 -12.43
C ASP A 146 -2.27 8.10 -12.76
N ILE A 147 -2.08 9.15 -11.95
CA ILE A 147 -2.62 10.48 -12.25
C ILE A 147 -2.10 11.00 -13.60
N SER A 148 -0.80 10.86 -13.86
CA SER A 148 -0.21 11.29 -15.13
C SER A 148 -0.73 10.47 -16.30
N PHE A 149 -0.89 9.16 -16.12
CA PHE A 149 -1.47 8.28 -17.13
C PHE A 149 -2.90 8.68 -17.49
N TRP A 150 -3.77 8.87 -16.49
CA TRP A 150 -5.15 9.28 -16.72
C TRP A 150 -5.25 10.65 -17.40
N TYR A 151 -4.42 11.62 -17.00
CA TYR A 151 -4.40 12.93 -17.64
C TYR A 151 -4.04 12.84 -19.13
N VAL A 152 -2.95 12.13 -19.46
CA VAL A 152 -2.51 11.96 -20.84
C VAL A 152 -3.56 11.22 -21.66
N LEU A 153 -4.10 10.12 -21.13
CA LEU A 153 -5.10 9.31 -21.80
C LEU A 153 -6.37 10.11 -22.09
N LEU A 154 -6.93 10.78 -21.10
CA LEU A 154 -8.19 11.54 -21.26
C LEU A 154 -7.98 12.77 -22.14
N ASN A 155 -6.83 13.41 -22.03
CA ASN A 155 -6.51 14.54 -22.89
C ASN A 155 -6.40 14.16 -24.37
N ALA A 156 -5.91 12.94 -24.66
CA ALA A 156 -5.77 12.43 -26.02
C ALA A 156 -7.10 11.93 -26.62
N ILE A 157 -8.00 11.36 -25.77
CA ILE A 157 -9.25 10.73 -26.25
C ILE A 157 -10.39 11.73 -26.32
N THR A 158 -10.40 12.79 -25.47
CA THR A 158 -11.49 13.75 -25.44
C THR A 158 -11.27 14.84 -26.48
N PRO A 159 -12.11 14.99 -27.53
CA PRO A 159 -11.94 15.99 -28.58
C PRO A 159 -11.96 17.44 -28.04
N GLU A 160 -11.24 18.31 -28.72
CA GLU A 160 -11.28 19.76 -28.46
C GLU A 160 -12.38 20.43 -29.27
N ASP A 161 -13.61 20.41 -28.77
CA ASP A 161 -14.69 21.24 -29.31
C ASP A 161 -14.84 22.51 -28.47
N VAL A 162 -14.98 23.65 -29.11
CA VAL A 162 -14.92 25.00 -28.50
C VAL A 162 -15.97 25.21 -27.40
N LEU A 163 -17.12 24.53 -27.48
CA LEU A 163 -18.19 24.53 -26.45
C LEU A 163 -17.89 23.58 -25.29
N THR A 164 -16.83 22.77 -25.37
CA THR A 164 -16.58 21.61 -24.50
C THR A 164 -15.32 21.71 -23.65
N GLN A 165 -14.59 22.83 -23.66
CA GLN A 165 -13.40 22.98 -22.82
C GLN A 165 -13.72 22.79 -21.32
N THR A 166 -14.82 23.37 -20.86
CA THR A 166 -15.33 23.18 -19.49
C THR A 166 -15.79 21.75 -19.27
N HIS A 167 -16.38 21.11 -20.27
CA HIS A 167 -16.83 19.71 -20.20
C HIS A 167 -15.64 18.76 -20.18
N LYS A 168 -14.60 18.98 -20.99
CA LYS A 168 -13.35 18.23 -21.00
C LYS A 168 -12.65 18.27 -19.64
N LEU A 169 -12.53 19.47 -19.05
CA LEU A 169 -11.96 19.62 -17.70
C LEU A 169 -12.78 18.89 -16.63
N CYS A 170 -14.10 18.94 -16.73
CA CYS A 170 -14.99 18.23 -15.82
C CYS A 170 -14.78 16.71 -15.92
N ILE A 171 -14.68 16.15 -17.13
CA ILE A 171 -14.41 14.73 -17.34
C ILE A 171 -13.06 14.33 -16.72
N ILE A 172 -12.00 15.09 -17.00
CA ILE A 172 -10.66 14.83 -16.47
C ILE A 172 -10.66 14.90 -14.95
N THR A 173 -11.20 15.96 -14.36
CA THR A 173 -11.16 16.16 -12.91
C THR A 173 -12.03 15.15 -12.15
N THR A 174 -13.20 14.81 -12.65
CA THR A 174 -14.08 13.79 -12.03
C THR A 174 -13.45 12.40 -12.10
N THR A 175 -12.81 12.05 -13.21
CA THR A 175 -12.09 10.78 -13.34
C THR A 175 -10.89 10.71 -12.39
N MET A 176 -10.09 11.78 -12.31
CA MET A 176 -8.96 11.85 -11.37
C MET A 176 -9.41 11.83 -9.90
N LEU A 177 -10.55 12.47 -9.58
CA LEU A 177 -11.14 12.38 -8.24
C LEU A 177 -11.57 10.95 -7.91
N THR A 178 -12.14 10.24 -8.87
CA THR A 178 -12.60 8.86 -8.68
C THR A 178 -11.45 7.88 -8.52
N PHE A 179 -10.32 8.09 -9.18
CA PHE A 179 -9.07 7.38 -8.86
C PHE A 179 -8.72 7.54 -7.37
N GLY A 180 -8.74 8.77 -6.85
CA GLY A 180 -8.50 9.05 -5.43
C GLY A 180 -9.49 8.33 -4.51
N MET A 181 -10.77 8.22 -4.91
CA MET A 181 -11.77 7.43 -4.17
C MET A 181 -11.42 5.94 -4.13
N GLY A 182 -11.00 5.35 -5.25
CA GLY A 182 -10.55 3.96 -5.30
C GLY A 182 -9.36 3.69 -4.39
N ALA A 183 -8.34 4.56 -4.46
CA ALA A 183 -7.17 4.49 -3.60
C ALA A 183 -7.52 4.62 -2.12
N SER A 184 -8.38 5.59 -1.76
CA SER A 184 -8.84 5.81 -0.38
C SER A 184 -9.68 4.65 0.15
N THR A 185 -10.53 4.07 -0.67
CA THR A 185 -11.33 2.90 -0.30
C THR A 185 -10.41 1.71 0.03
N GLN A 186 -9.43 1.42 -0.82
CA GLN A 186 -8.45 0.37 -0.56
C GLN A 186 -7.67 0.63 0.74
N ALA A 187 -7.18 1.86 0.94
CA ALA A 187 -6.44 2.26 2.13
C ALA A 187 -7.29 2.16 3.41
N LEU A 188 -8.58 2.53 3.35
CA LEU A 188 -9.51 2.40 4.46
C LEU A 188 -9.68 0.94 4.88
N PHE A 189 -9.92 0.04 3.92
CA PHE A 189 -10.04 -1.40 4.22
C PHE A 189 -8.74 -1.98 4.76
N ALA A 190 -7.57 -1.56 4.24
CA ALA A 190 -6.28 -1.96 4.75
C ALA A 190 -6.12 -1.55 6.22
N ARG A 191 -6.39 -0.28 6.53
CA ARG A 191 -6.23 0.29 7.87
C ARG A 191 -7.19 -0.34 8.89
N VAL A 192 -8.47 -0.46 8.54
CA VAL A 192 -9.48 -1.05 9.43
C VAL A 192 -9.23 -2.55 9.62
N GLY A 193 -8.95 -3.26 8.54
CA GLY A 193 -8.62 -4.70 8.58
C GLY A 193 -7.37 -4.99 9.40
N GLY A 194 -6.32 -4.17 9.25
CA GLY A 194 -5.10 -4.25 10.03
C GLY A 194 -5.35 -4.05 11.52
N GLY A 195 -6.07 -3.00 11.89
CA GLY A 195 -6.42 -2.73 13.29
C GLY A 195 -7.26 -3.83 13.94
N ILE A 196 -8.22 -4.41 13.22
CA ILE A 196 -9.00 -5.56 13.70
C ILE A 196 -8.10 -6.78 13.89
N TYR A 197 -7.24 -7.07 12.92
CA TYR A 197 -6.32 -8.20 12.98
C TYR A 197 -5.36 -8.10 14.17
N THR A 198 -4.73 -6.93 14.37
CA THR A 198 -3.82 -6.67 15.49
C THR A 198 -4.53 -6.87 16.83
N LYS A 199 -5.72 -6.29 16.99
CA LYS A 199 -6.46 -6.44 18.24
C LYS A 199 -6.95 -7.87 18.49
N ALA A 200 -7.35 -8.59 17.47
CA ALA A 200 -7.72 -9.99 17.61
C ALA A 200 -6.52 -10.87 18.02
N ALA A 201 -5.34 -10.58 17.47
CA ALA A 201 -4.10 -11.26 17.81
C ALA A 201 -3.67 -10.97 19.26
N ASP A 202 -3.69 -9.69 19.66
CA ASP A 202 -3.34 -9.21 21.00
C ASP A 202 -4.24 -9.86 22.08
N VAL A 203 -5.57 -9.77 21.92
CA VAL A 203 -6.53 -10.41 22.84
C VAL A 203 -6.37 -11.93 22.87
N GLY A 204 -6.14 -12.57 21.72
CA GLY A 204 -5.90 -14.02 21.65
C GLY A 204 -4.61 -14.43 22.34
N ALA A 205 -3.54 -13.64 22.23
CA ALA A 205 -2.27 -13.85 22.93
C ALA A 205 -2.45 -13.79 24.45
N ASP A 206 -3.16 -12.78 24.91
CA ASP A 206 -3.40 -12.58 26.33
C ASP A 206 -4.25 -13.70 26.96
N LEU A 207 -5.30 -14.12 26.29
CA LEU A 207 -6.16 -15.20 26.79
C LEU A 207 -5.43 -16.54 26.81
N VAL A 208 -4.82 -16.95 25.73
CA VAL A 208 -4.19 -18.28 25.63
C VAL A 208 -2.80 -18.28 26.29
N GLY A 209 -2.00 -17.27 26.03
CA GLY A 209 -0.63 -17.20 26.54
C GLY A 209 -0.57 -16.97 28.05
N LYS A 210 -1.18 -15.91 28.54
CA LYS A 210 -1.09 -15.52 29.95
C LYS A 210 -2.00 -16.37 30.86
N VAL A 211 -3.26 -16.58 30.44
CA VAL A 211 -4.27 -17.20 31.32
C VAL A 211 -4.19 -18.72 31.28
N GLU A 212 -4.10 -19.34 30.11
CA GLU A 212 -4.10 -20.78 29.98
C GLU A 212 -2.71 -21.41 30.08
N ALA A 213 -1.71 -20.82 29.40
CA ALA A 213 -0.38 -21.39 29.31
C ALA A 213 0.63 -20.83 30.32
N GLY A 214 0.29 -19.74 31.04
CA GLY A 214 1.18 -19.09 32.00
C GLY A 214 2.49 -18.57 31.35
N ILE A 215 2.45 -18.23 30.07
CA ILE A 215 3.59 -17.72 29.32
C ILE A 215 3.67 -16.21 29.50
N PRO A 216 4.86 -15.64 29.74
CA PRO A 216 5.03 -14.18 29.82
C PRO A 216 4.54 -13.45 28.56
N GLU A 217 4.16 -12.19 28.71
CA GLU A 217 3.83 -11.30 27.61
C GLU A 217 5.00 -11.20 26.61
N ASP A 218 4.71 -11.10 25.33
CA ASP A 218 5.70 -11.00 24.25
C ASP A 218 6.68 -12.18 24.12
N ASP A 219 6.36 -13.33 24.71
CA ASP A 219 7.21 -14.50 24.55
C ASP A 219 7.21 -14.99 23.09
N PRO A 220 8.39 -15.13 22.45
CA PRO A 220 8.51 -15.54 21.05
C PRO A 220 8.00 -16.96 20.76
N ARG A 221 7.65 -17.74 21.77
CA ARG A 221 7.02 -19.05 21.62
C ARG A 221 5.53 -18.95 21.27
N THR A 222 4.91 -17.80 21.52
CA THR A 222 3.49 -17.57 21.27
C THR A 222 3.26 -17.14 19.82
N PRO A 223 2.46 -17.89 19.02
CA PRO A 223 2.14 -17.48 17.65
C PRO A 223 1.46 -16.11 17.55
N ALA A 224 0.77 -15.71 18.60
CA ALA A 224 0.08 -14.42 18.69
C ALA A 224 1.05 -13.23 18.71
N THR A 225 2.20 -13.34 19.36
CA THR A 225 3.27 -12.31 19.31
C THR A 225 3.76 -12.07 17.86
N ILE A 226 3.80 -13.14 17.05
CA ILE A 226 4.14 -13.01 15.62
C ILE A 226 3.03 -12.30 14.88
N ALA A 227 1.76 -12.60 15.19
CA ALA A 227 0.62 -11.97 14.56
C ALA A 227 0.50 -10.49 14.94
N ASP A 228 0.78 -10.12 16.18
CA ASP A 228 0.84 -8.74 16.65
C ASP A 228 1.93 -7.95 15.92
N THR A 229 3.15 -8.49 15.85
CA THR A 229 4.25 -7.89 15.06
C THR A 229 3.88 -7.71 13.58
N VAL A 230 3.06 -8.59 13.00
CA VAL A 230 2.54 -8.42 11.63
C VAL A 230 1.56 -7.26 11.58
N GLY A 231 0.67 -7.14 12.56
CA GLY A 231 -0.30 -6.06 12.67
C GLY A 231 0.34 -4.68 12.73
N ASP A 232 1.44 -4.54 13.45
CA ASP A 232 2.20 -3.28 13.56
C ASP A 232 2.79 -2.80 12.23
N ASN A 233 2.87 -3.67 11.22
CA ASN A 233 3.35 -3.33 9.88
C ASN A 233 2.21 -2.96 8.90
N VAL A 234 0.97 -2.96 9.32
CA VAL A 234 -0.22 -2.63 8.54
C VAL A 234 -0.69 -1.21 8.79
#